data_9fa8e40e6274d37bc96a5b564b2401c6
#
_entry.id   9fa8e40e6274d37bc96a5b564b2401c6
#
_cell.length_a   1.000
_cell.length_b   1.000
_cell.length_c   1.000
_cell.angle_alpha   90.00
_cell.angle_beta   90.00
_cell.angle_gamma   90.00
#
_symmetry.space_group_name_H-M   'P 1'
#
loop_
_entity.id
_entity.type
_entity.pdbx_description
1 polymer ?
#
loop_
_entity_poly.entity_id
_entity_poly.type
_entity_poly.pdbx_seq_one_letter_code
_entity_poly.pdbx_strand_id
1 'polypeptide(L)'
;MTIRERTEQWESEYLSPYAALSKNSKGRDVYEPPCDIRPVYQRDRDRILHCKSFRRLKHKTQVFLTPRGDHYRTRLTHTLEVSQNARTIAKALRLNEDLVEAIALGHDLGHTPFGHAGERALNKLCSRGFAHYKQSVRVVEKLEKGGKGLNLTVEVRDGILNHRTSGHPSTLEGRIVRLSDKIAYINHDIDDAIRGGILEEEDIPREYREILGFSTRERLNTMVHDIIAHSMGKPDILMSEKVERAMQELRSFMFGSVYTNPKAKGEEKKAQNMLEGLFEHYMDQPEDMSEEYRDMLEKGTDEKEIVVCDYISGMTDQYAIYKFEEYFVPKAWNA
;
A
#
# COMPACT_ATOMS: atom_id res chain seq x y z
N MET A 1 18.54 21.23 -25.08
CA MET A 1 18.32 20.58 -23.77
C MET A 1 16.87 20.80 -23.35
N THR A 2 16.11 19.74 -23.23
CA THR A 2 14.71 19.75 -22.76
C THR A 2 14.63 20.02 -21.26
N ILE A 3 13.43 20.28 -20.72
CA ILE A 3 13.22 20.45 -19.27
C ILE A 3 13.59 19.15 -18.54
N ARG A 4 13.18 18.00 -19.07
CA ARG A 4 13.57 16.67 -18.59
C ARG A 4 15.08 16.53 -18.47
N GLU A 5 15.83 16.82 -19.52
CA GLU A 5 17.29 16.70 -19.53
C GLU A 5 17.97 17.60 -18.50
N ARG A 6 17.43 18.79 -18.24
CA ARG A 6 17.92 19.67 -17.17
C ARG A 6 17.68 19.06 -15.79
N THR A 7 16.51 18.46 -15.56
CA THR A 7 16.20 17.78 -14.31
C THR A 7 17.12 16.58 -14.10
N GLU A 8 17.34 15.75 -15.12
CA GLU A 8 18.25 14.60 -15.08
C GLU A 8 19.72 15.02 -14.86
N GLN A 9 20.12 16.17 -15.41
CA GLN A 9 21.43 16.75 -15.11
C GLN A 9 21.53 17.19 -13.65
N TRP A 10 20.52 17.92 -13.15
CA TRP A 10 20.44 18.32 -11.75
C TRP A 10 20.49 17.10 -10.81
N GLU A 11 19.72 16.04 -11.08
CA GLU A 11 19.81 14.78 -10.33
C GLU A 11 21.25 14.28 -10.23
N SER A 12 21.98 14.33 -11.34
CA SER A 12 23.35 13.82 -11.42
C SER A 12 24.36 14.66 -10.63
N GLU A 13 24.10 15.97 -10.49
CA GLU A 13 24.98 16.92 -9.80
C GLU A 13 24.70 16.99 -8.29
N TYR A 14 23.42 16.86 -7.88
CA TYR A 14 23.00 17.14 -6.52
C TYR A 14 22.58 15.91 -5.70
N LEU A 15 22.09 14.86 -6.35
CA LEU A 15 21.72 13.67 -5.61
C LEU A 15 22.94 12.88 -5.12
N SER A 16 22.71 12.05 -4.13
CA SER A 16 23.70 11.12 -3.59
C SER A 16 24.24 10.20 -4.70
N PRO A 17 25.51 9.77 -4.65
CA PRO A 17 26.03 8.77 -5.57
C PRO A 17 25.30 7.42 -5.46
N TYR A 18 24.52 7.20 -4.42
CA TYR A 18 23.71 6.01 -4.21
C TYR A 18 22.27 6.14 -4.68
N ALA A 19 21.87 7.32 -5.16
CA ALA A 19 20.51 7.58 -5.64
C ALA A 19 20.23 6.88 -6.98
N ALA A 20 19.00 6.41 -7.14
CA ALA A 20 18.50 5.91 -8.42
C ALA A 20 18.19 7.10 -9.34
N LEU A 21 19.12 7.45 -10.25
CA LEU A 21 18.95 8.55 -11.17
C LEU A 21 17.98 8.19 -12.30
N SER A 22 17.07 9.10 -12.64
CA SER A 22 16.08 8.91 -13.69
C SER A 22 16.69 8.54 -15.06
N LYS A 23 17.83 9.15 -15.41
CA LYS A 23 18.55 8.85 -16.66
C LYS A 23 19.14 7.43 -16.73
N ASN A 24 19.34 6.79 -15.57
CA ASN A 24 19.90 5.45 -15.44
C ASN A 24 18.84 4.38 -15.19
N SER A 25 17.54 4.73 -15.31
CA SER A 25 16.45 3.75 -15.12
C SER A 25 16.60 2.57 -16.08
N LYS A 26 16.30 1.37 -15.58
CA LYS A 26 16.22 0.15 -16.39
C LYS A 26 15.07 0.17 -17.41
N GLY A 27 14.22 1.20 -17.32
CA GLY A 27 13.16 1.45 -18.29
C GLY A 27 11.87 0.70 -18.00
N ARG A 28 11.11 0.49 -19.06
CA ARG A 28 9.74 -0.05 -19.09
C ARG A 28 9.70 -1.29 -19.98
N ASP A 29 8.72 -2.16 -19.76
CA ASP A 29 8.56 -3.37 -20.59
C ASP A 29 8.15 -3.01 -22.03
N VAL A 30 7.30 -2.00 -22.19
CA VAL A 30 6.91 -1.48 -23.51
C VAL A 30 7.58 -0.15 -23.73
N TYR A 31 8.35 -0.03 -24.83
CA TYR A 31 9.00 1.21 -25.18
C TYR A 31 8.00 2.36 -25.40
N GLU A 32 8.31 3.50 -24.85
CA GLU A 32 7.61 4.75 -25.04
C GLU A 32 8.61 5.89 -25.25
N PRO A 33 8.33 6.84 -26.15
CA PRO A 33 9.19 8.01 -26.32
C PRO A 33 9.34 8.78 -25.00
N PRO A 34 10.53 9.30 -24.69
CA PRO A 34 10.73 10.12 -23.50
C PRO A 34 9.87 11.40 -23.57
N CYS A 35 9.39 11.85 -22.42
CA CYS A 35 8.73 13.15 -22.30
C CYS A 35 9.79 14.26 -22.34
N ASP A 36 9.45 15.39 -22.91
CA ASP A 36 10.32 16.57 -22.96
C ASP A 36 10.39 17.35 -21.64
N ILE A 37 9.39 17.15 -20.76
CA ILE A 37 9.25 17.86 -19.47
C ILE A 37 9.62 16.97 -18.29
N ARG A 38 9.06 15.74 -18.22
CA ARG A 38 9.09 14.89 -17.02
C ARG A 38 10.08 13.73 -17.15
N PRO A 39 10.99 13.54 -16.16
CA PRO A 39 11.75 12.31 -15.99
C PRO A 39 10.86 11.06 -15.82
N VAL A 40 11.45 9.89 -15.94
CA VAL A 40 10.68 8.62 -15.97
C VAL A 40 9.88 8.36 -14.69
N TYR A 41 10.43 8.67 -13.52
CA TYR A 41 9.78 8.44 -12.23
C TYR A 41 8.61 9.41 -11.98
N GLN A 42 8.70 10.65 -12.42
CA GLN A 42 7.56 11.58 -12.40
C GLN A 42 6.41 11.07 -13.28
N ARG A 43 6.71 10.51 -14.44
CA ARG A 43 5.68 9.90 -15.29
C ARG A 43 5.01 8.71 -14.61
N ASP A 44 5.76 7.91 -13.85
CA ASP A 44 5.22 6.77 -13.12
C ASP A 44 4.30 7.21 -11.98
N ARG A 45 4.73 8.19 -11.20
CA ARG A 45 3.90 8.83 -10.18
C ARG A 45 2.57 9.31 -10.75
N ASP A 46 2.62 10.07 -11.84
CA ASP A 46 1.42 10.62 -12.48
C ASP A 46 0.48 9.49 -12.97
N ARG A 47 1.02 8.41 -13.53
CA ARG A 47 0.23 7.24 -13.96
C ARG A 47 -0.49 6.58 -12.79
N ILE A 48 0.18 6.43 -11.66
CA ILE A 48 -0.40 5.87 -10.44
C ILE A 48 -1.51 6.77 -9.92
N LEU A 49 -1.25 8.08 -9.76
CA LEU A 49 -2.23 9.05 -9.27
C LEU A 49 -3.54 9.06 -10.10
N HIS A 50 -3.41 8.89 -11.42
CA HIS A 50 -4.56 8.93 -12.32
C HIS A 50 -5.23 7.56 -12.55
N CYS A 51 -4.75 6.46 -11.96
CA CYS A 51 -5.35 5.15 -12.14
C CYS A 51 -6.63 4.97 -11.30
N LYS A 52 -7.48 4.00 -11.69
CA LYS A 52 -8.74 3.71 -10.99
C LYS A 52 -8.48 3.15 -9.59
N SER A 53 -7.48 2.29 -9.45
CA SER A 53 -7.14 1.62 -8.19
C SER A 53 -6.69 2.61 -7.13
N PHE A 54 -5.92 3.65 -7.48
CA PHE A 54 -5.53 4.71 -6.55
C PHE A 54 -6.75 5.46 -6.01
N ARG A 55 -7.72 5.82 -6.86
CA ARG A 55 -8.96 6.48 -6.42
C ARG A 55 -9.79 5.62 -5.47
N ARG A 56 -9.75 4.29 -5.62
CA ARG A 56 -10.49 3.36 -4.75
C ARG A 56 -9.94 3.29 -3.33
N LEU A 57 -8.66 3.65 -3.11
CA LEU A 57 -8.03 3.65 -1.78
C LEU A 57 -8.78 4.54 -0.78
N LYS A 58 -9.48 5.58 -1.23
CA LYS A 58 -10.27 6.45 -0.35
C LYS A 58 -11.44 5.75 0.36
N HIS A 59 -11.88 4.59 -0.17
CA HIS A 59 -13.00 3.81 0.34
C HIS A 59 -12.60 2.38 0.73
N LYS A 60 -11.33 2.18 1.04
CA LYS A 60 -10.79 0.94 1.63
C LYS A 60 -10.31 1.20 3.05
N THR A 61 -10.76 0.36 3.96
CA THR A 61 -10.33 0.37 5.37
C THR A 61 -8.82 0.13 5.49
N GLN A 62 -8.17 0.85 6.41
CA GLN A 62 -6.77 0.59 6.76
C GLN A 62 -6.66 -0.56 7.74
N VAL A 63 -7.16 -0.45 8.96
CA VAL A 63 -7.01 -1.47 10.03
C VAL A 63 -8.35 -1.85 10.63
N PHE A 64 -9.14 -0.88 11.10
CA PHE A 64 -10.42 -1.16 11.73
C PHE A 64 -11.54 -1.06 10.72
N LEU A 65 -12.37 -2.11 10.61
CA LEU A 65 -13.60 -2.08 9.83
C LEU A 65 -14.42 -0.88 10.28
N THR A 66 -14.67 0.00 9.34
CA THR A 66 -15.04 1.41 9.52
C THR A 66 -16.05 1.63 10.64
N PRO A 67 -15.67 2.21 11.78
CA PRO A 67 -16.62 2.76 12.71
C PRO A 67 -17.40 3.90 12.04
N ARG A 68 -18.63 4.12 12.45
CA ARG A 68 -19.41 5.29 12.00
C ARG A 68 -18.71 6.57 12.45
N GLY A 69 -17.98 7.24 11.54
CA GLY A 69 -17.29 8.50 11.82
C GLY A 69 -16.35 8.93 10.70
N ASP A 70 -16.14 10.24 10.53
CA ASP A 70 -15.38 10.83 9.43
C ASP A 70 -13.87 10.94 9.71
N HIS A 71 -13.40 10.53 10.88
CA HIS A 71 -12.03 10.77 11.35
C HIS A 71 -11.10 9.56 11.28
N TYR A 72 -11.57 8.41 10.79
CA TYR A 72 -10.73 7.22 10.64
C TYR A 72 -9.92 7.27 9.35
N ARG A 73 -8.70 6.72 9.43
CA ARG A 73 -7.81 6.67 8.28
C ARG A 73 -8.30 5.67 7.24
N THR A 74 -8.29 6.12 5.99
CA THR A 74 -8.45 5.25 4.82
C THR A 74 -7.08 4.88 4.27
N ARG A 75 -7.02 3.89 3.38
CA ARG A 75 -5.76 3.55 2.69
C ARG A 75 -5.19 4.71 1.90
N LEU A 76 -6.02 5.60 1.37
CA LEU A 76 -5.53 6.79 0.68
C LEU A 76 -4.75 7.72 1.62
N THR A 77 -5.30 8.01 2.81
CA THR A 77 -4.61 8.89 3.77
C THR A 77 -3.34 8.24 4.30
N HIS A 78 -3.36 6.93 4.60
CA HIS A 78 -2.16 6.18 4.94
C HIS A 78 -1.08 6.29 3.83
N THR A 79 -1.45 6.02 2.58
CA THR A 79 -0.53 6.10 1.44
C THR A 79 0.12 7.48 1.31
N LEU A 80 -0.64 8.56 1.54
CA LEU A 80 -0.12 9.93 1.51
C LEU A 80 0.84 10.21 2.69
N GLU A 81 0.55 9.70 3.87
CA GLU A 81 1.41 9.84 5.06
C GLU A 81 2.72 9.03 4.89
N VAL A 82 2.65 7.81 4.32
CA VAL A 82 3.85 7.04 3.92
C VAL A 82 4.70 7.84 2.92
N SER A 83 4.07 8.40 1.89
CA SER A 83 4.75 9.23 0.89
C SER A 83 5.42 10.45 1.52
N GLN A 84 4.74 11.14 2.43
CA GLN A 84 5.27 12.32 3.11
C GLN A 84 6.51 11.97 3.96
N ASN A 85 6.43 10.91 4.79
CA ASN A 85 7.55 10.45 5.62
C ASN A 85 8.74 10.02 4.75
N ALA A 86 8.48 9.21 3.73
CA ALA A 86 9.49 8.69 2.83
C ALA A 86 10.21 9.80 2.06
N ARG A 87 9.49 10.79 1.53
CA ARG A 87 10.07 11.94 0.85
C ARG A 87 10.90 12.83 1.77
N THR A 88 10.48 12.99 3.04
CA THR A 88 11.28 13.72 4.03
C THR A 88 12.65 13.06 4.24
N ILE A 89 12.68 11.75 4.39
CA ILE A 89 13.92 10.98 4.53
C ILE A 89 14.75 11.06 3.24
N ALA A 90 14.13 10.81 2.08
CA ALA A 90 14.81 10.85 0.79
C ALA A 90 15.48 12.20 0.53
N LYS A 91 14.76 13.29 0.78
CA LYS A 91 15.29 14.65 0.63
C LYS A 91 16.50 14.92 1.53
N ALA A 92 16.43 14.51 2.80
CA ALA A 92 17.53 14.67 3.74
C ALA A 92 18.77 13.87 3.30
N LEU A 93 18.58 12.67 2.74
CA LEU A 93 19.65 11.80 2.24
C LEU A 93 20.08 12.12 0.80
N ARG A 94 19.45 13.10 0.15
CA ARG A 94 19.64 13.46 -1.27
C ARG A 94 19.43 12.26 -2.21
N LEU A 95 18.37 11.47 -1.96
CA LEU A 95 17.90 10.40 -2.83
C LEU A 95 16.77 10.90 -3.74
N ASN A 96 16.34 10.09 -4.68
CA ASN A 96 15.35 10.49 -5.68
C ASN A 96 13.93 10.53 -5.10
N GLU A 97 13.43 11.74 -4.80
CA GLU A 97 12.09 11.94 -4.24
C GLU A 97 10.97 11.48 -5.18
N ASP A 98 11.13 11.63 -6.50
CA ASP A 98 10.10 11.21 -7.47
C ASP A 98 9.94 9.68 -7.50
N LEU A 99 11.04 8.94 -7.39
CA LEU A 99 11.00 7.48 -7.28
C LEU A 99 10.34 7.03 -5.97
N VAL A 100 10.73 7.65 -4.86
CA VAL A 100 10.13 7.38 -3.54
C VAL A 100 8.63 7.63 -3.58
N GLU A 101 8.19 8.76 -4.12
CA GLU A 101 6.76 9.10 -4.21
C GLU A 101 6.00 8.10 -5.09
N ALA A 102 6.54 7.75 -6.25
CA ALA A 102 5.91 6.76 -7.14
C ALA A 102 5.72 5.40 -6.46
N ILE A 103 6.76 4.90 -5.76
CA ILE A 103 6.67 3.62 -5.01
C ILE A 103 5.65 3.74 -3.88
N ALA A 104 5.71 4.82 -3.08
CA ALA A 104 4.81 5.02 -1.95
C ALA A 104 3.34 5.11 -2.38
N LEU A 105 3.03 5.81 -3.47
CA LEU A 105 1.66 5.90 -3.99
C LEU A 105 1.16 4.57 -4.58
N GLY A 106 2.07 3.72 -5.04
CA GLY A 106 1.74 2.45 -5.69
C GLY A 106 1.67 1.24 -4.76
N HIS A 107 2.27 1.30 -3.57
CA HIS A 107 2.52 0.10 -2.75
C HIS A 107 1.25 -0.66 -2.35
N ASP A 108 0.16 0.04 -2.05
CA ASP A 108 -1.09 -0.51 -1.49
C ASP A 108 -2.25 -0.68 -2.50
N LEU A 109 -2.00 -0.48 -3.82
CA LEU A 109 -3.04 -0.53 -4.85
C LEU A 109 -3.79 -1.87 -4.92
N GLY A 110 -3.13 -2.96 -4.55
CA GLY A 110 -3.65 -4.32 -4.59
C GLY A 110 -4.32 -4.79 -3.30
N HIS A 111 -4.50 -3.94 -2.31
CA HIS A 111 -5.22 -4.33 -1.09
C HIS A 111 -6.68 -4.66 -1.37
N THR A 112 -7.16 -5.68 -0.66
CA THR A 112 -8.57 -6.13 -0.69
C THR A 112 -9.49 -5.17 0.07
N PRO A 113 -10.81 -5.22 -0.17
CA PRO A 113 -11.77 -4.66 0.79
C PRO A 113 -11.55 -5.29 2.17
N PHE A 114 -11.85 -4.55 3.22
CA PHE A 114 -11.69 -4.96 4.63
C PHE A 114 -10.23 -5.29 5.03
N GLY A 115 -9.25 -4.70 4.35
CA GLY A 115 -7.84 -4.79 4.71
C GLY A 115 -7.31 -6.22 4.83
N HIS A 116 -6.62 -6.52 5.93
CA HIS A 116 -6.04 -7.85 6.17
C HIS A 116 -7.08 -8.97 6.38
N ALA A 117 -8.31 -8.63 6.80
CA ALA A 117 -9.37 -9.63 6.89
C ALA A 117 -9.74 -10.17 5.52
N GLY A 118 -9.89 -9.28 4.54
CA GLY A 118 -10.12 -9.66 3.15
C GLY A 118 -8.93 -10.37 2.51
N GLU A 119 -7.71 -9.93 2.78
CA GLU A 119 -6.50 -10.60 2.30
C GLU A 119 -6.43 -12.05 2.79
N ARG A 120 -6.73 -12.31 4.08
CA ARG A 120 -6.79 -13.68 4.60
C ARG A 120 -7.87 -14.52 3.95
N ALA A 121 -9.04 -13.94 3.66
CA ALA A 121 -10.12 -14.64 2.96
C ALA A 121 -9.67 -15.04 1.55
N LEU A 122 -9.21 -14.10 0.74
CA LEU A 122 -8.77 -14.40 -0.63
C LEU A 122 -7.54 -15.31 -0.68
N ASN A 123 -6.60 -15.19 0.28
CA ASN A 123 -5.45 -16.09 0.34
C ASN A 123 -5.84 -17.55 0.62
N LYS A 124 -6.94 -17.78 1.32
CA LYS A 124 -7.48 -19.11 1.59
C LYS A 124 -8.25 -19.70 0.40
N LEU A 125 -8.92 -18.83 -0.36
CA LEU A 125 -9.78 -19.20 -1.48
C LEU A 125 -9.01 -19.38 -2.78
N CYS A 126 -7.97 -18.59 -3.01
CA CYS A 126 -7.16 -18.64 -4.21
C CYS A 126 -6.11 -19.74 -4.09
N SER A 127 -6.12 -20.73 -5.00
CA SER A 127 -5.18 -21.87 -5.00
C SER A 127 -3.71 -21.45 -5.08
N ARG A 128 -3.43 -20.33 -5.76
CA ARG A 128 -2.08 -19.74 -5.84
C ARG A 128 -1.72 -18.86 -4.62
N GLY A 129 -2.65 -18.75 -3.65
CA GLY A 129 -2.56 -17.81 -2.57
C GLY A 129 -2.77 -16.37 -3.04
N PHE A 130 -3.00 -15.47 -2.09
CA PHE A 130 -3.19 -14.04 -2.35
C PHE A 130 -2.32 -13.22 -1.39
N ALA A 131 -1.67 -12.17 -1.92
CA ALA A 131 -0.92 -11.21 -1.12
C ALA A 131 -1.01 -9.82 -1.79
N HIS A 132 -1.37 -8.79 -1.00
CA HIS A 132 -1.59 -7.43 -1.50
C HIS A 132 -0.41 -6.87 -2.30
N TYR A 133 0.84 -7.10 -1.86
CA TYR A 133 2.02 -6.60 -2.56
C TYR A 133 2.22 -7.22 -3.95
N LYS A 134 1.87 -8.51 -4.12
CA LYS A 134 1.85 -9.16 -5.45
C LYS A 134 0.69 -8.63 -6.29
N GLN A 135 -0.46 -8.44 -5.65
CA GLN A 135 -1.63 -7.88 -6.30
C GLN A 135 -1.40 -6.42 -6.72
N SER A 136 -0.67 -5.62 -5.94
CA SER A 136 -0.30 -4.24 -6.33
C SER A 136 0.51 -4.23 -7.62
N VAL A 137 1.48 -5.15 -7.77
CA VAL A 137 2.23 -5.32 -9.01
C VAL A 137 1.30 -5.76 -10.16
N ARG A 138 0.44 -6.74 -9.92
CA ARG A 138 -0.53 -7.21 -10.93
C ARG A 138 -1.48 -6.10 -11.39
N VAL A 139 -1.93 -5.24 -10.47
CA VAL A 139 -2.74 -4.05 -10.80
C VAL A 139 -2.01 -3.15 -11.78
N VAL A 140 -0.75 -2.80 -11.51
CA VAL A 140 0.01 -1.85 -12.34
C VAL A 140 0.55 -2.47 -13.63
N GLU A 141 0.75 -3.78 -13.67
CA GLU A 141 1.23 -4.49 -14.87
C GLU A 141 0.09 -4.94 -15.80
N LYS A 142 -1.08 -5.27 -15.25
CA LYS A 142 -2.10 -5.98 -16.02
C LYS A 142 -3.52 -5.42 -15.89
N LEU A 143 -3.99 -5.04 -14.69
CA LEU A 143 -5.42 -4.76 -14.49
C LEU A 143 -5.84 -3.34 -14.89
N GLU A 144 -4.95 -2.36 -14.78
CA GLU A 144 -5.27 -0.99 -15.17
C GLU A 144 -5.33 -0.80 -16.69
N LYS A 145 -6.00 0.25 -17.13
CA LYS A 145 -6.13 0.64 -18.55
C LYS A 145 -6.70 -0.46 -19.45
N GLY A 146 -7.73 -1.18 -18.97
CA GLY A 146 -8.39 -2.21 -19.77
C GLY A 146 -7.48 -3.38 -20.14
N GLY A 147 -6.71 -3.86 -19.18
CA GLY A 147 -5.82 -5.01 -19.35
C GLY A 147 -4.42 -4.71 -19.89
N LYS A 148 -4.06 -3.42 -20.07
CA LYS A 148 -2.75 -3.01 -20.62
C LYS A 148 -1.72 -2.64 -19.56
N GLY A 149 -2.16 -2.45 -18.31
CA GLY A 149 -1.32 -1.98 -17.22
C GLY A 149 -0.87 -0.52 -17.36
N LEU A 150 -0.07 -0.07 -16.40
CA LEU A 150 0.44 1.29 -16.36
C LEU A 150 1.80 1.44 -17.05
N ASN A 151 2.47 0.36 -17.42
CA ASN A 151 3.80 0.34 -18.02
C ASN A 151 4.80 1.16 -17.18
N LEU A 152 4.92 0.84 -15.89
CA LEU A 152 5.84 1.50 -14.96
C LEU A 152 7.28 1.01 -15.14
N THR A 153 8.25 1.80 -14.68
CA THR A 153 9.66 1.41 -14.66
C THR A 153 9.91 0.21 -13.73
N VAL A 154 10.99 -0.51 -13.98
CA VAL A 154 11.42 -1.67 -13.19
C VAL A 154 11.61 -1.27 -11.72
N GLU A 155 12.21 -0.11 -11.45
CA GLU A 155 12.50 0.37 -10.10
C GLU A 155 11.23 0.62 -9.28
N VAL A 156 10.19 1.20 -9.89
CA VAL A 156 8.90 1.44 -9.22
C VAL A 156 8.20 0.11 -8.92
N ARG A 157 8.16 -0.82 -9.89
CA ARG A 157 7.56 -2.15 -9.69
C ARG A 157 8.29 -2.98 -8.63
N ASP A 158 9.62 -2.94 -8.64
CA ASP A 158 10.45 -3.59 -7.62
C ASP A 158 10.16 -3.02 -6.22
N GLY A 159 10.09 -1.69 -6.09
CA GLY A 159 9.74 -1.03 -4.82
C GLY A 159 8.35 -1.43 -4.33
N ILE A 160 7.35 -1.45 -5.21
CA ILE A 160 5.98 -1.90 -4.91
C ILE A 160 5.98 -3.36 -4.46
N LEU A 161 6.67 -4.27 -5.16
CA LEU A 161 6.72 -5.69 -4.81
C LEU A 161 7.38 -5.95 -3.46
N ASN A 162 8.41 -5.19 -3.14
CA ASN A 162 9.31 -5.42 -2.02
C ASN A 162 9.09 -4.49 -0.81
N HIS A 163 7.99 -3.71 -0.75
CA HIS A 163 7.72 -2.83 0.40
C HIS A 163 7.44 -3.59 1.70
N ARG A 164 6.99 -4.84 1.63
CA ARG A 164 6.71 -5.69 2.79
C ARG A 164 7.92 -5.85 3.72
N THR A 165 7.67 -6.17 5.00
CA THR A 165 8.72 -6.32 6.04
C THR A 165 9.87 -7.25 5.64
N SER A 166 9.59 -8.36 4.97
CA SER A 166 10.59 -9.34 4.51
C SER A 166 11.09 -9.07 3.09
N GLY A 167 10.68 -7.96 2.46
CA GLY A 167 11.12 -7.60 1.12
C GLY A 167 12.49 -6.91 1.12
N HIS A 168 13.16 -6.98 -0.02
CA HIS A 168 14.48 -6.40 -0.23
C HIS A 168 14.48 -5.55 -1.51
N PRO A 169 13.96 -4.30 -1.45
CA PRO A 169 14.00 -3.41 -2.60
C PRO A 169 15.43 -3.20 -3.10
N SER A 170 15.60 -3.18 -4.41
CA SER A 170 16.91 -3.04 -5.05
C SER A 170 17.48 -1.62 -4.94
N THR A 171 16.61 -0.60 -4.77
CA THR A 171 17.01 0.80 -4.62
C THR A 171 16.92 1.27 -3.17
N LEU A 172 17.70 2.27 -2.80
CA LEU A 172 17.61 2.88 -1.48
C LEU A 172 16.26 3.57 -1.28
N GLU A 173 15.71 4.15 -2.34
CA GLU A 173 14.39 4.75 -2.37
C GLU A 173 13.29 3.75 -1.98
N GLY A 174 13.33 2.55 -2.53
CA GLY A 174 12.41 1.46 -2.16
C GLY A 174 12.58 1.03 -0.70
N ARG A 175 13.82 1.00 -0.18
CA ARG A 175 14.10 0.69 1.23
C ARG A 175 13.55 1.76 2.18
N ILE A 176 13.62 3.04 1.79
CA ILE A 176 12.98 4.14 2.54
C ILE A 176 11.48 3.92 2.61
N VAL A 177 10.81 3.62 1.48
CA VAL A 177 9.36 3.39 1.48
C VAL A 177 8.99 2.23 2.39
N ARG A 178 9.72 1.11 2.35
CA ARG A 178 9.51 -0.04 3.24
C ARG A 178 9.58 0.31 4.74
N LEU A 179 10.51 1.19 5.15
CA LEU A 179 10.61 1.63 6.55
C LEU A 179 9.52 2.66 6.87
N SER A 180 9.24 3.58 5.95
CA SER A 180 8.22 4.62 6.13
C SER A 180 6.82 4.03 6.27
N ASP A 181 6.50 2.96 5.53
CA ASP A 181 5.27 2.21 5.67
C ASP A 181 5.13 1.62 7.08
N LYS A 182 6.20 0.98 7.60
CA LYS A 182 6.20 0.45 8.98
C LYS A 182 5.99 1.54 10.03
N ILE A 183 6.67 2.68 9.89
CA ILE A 183 6.56 3.80 10.80
C ILE A 183 5.14 4.37 10.76
N ALA A 184 4.60 4.55 9.57
CA ALA A 184 3.27 5.10 9.39
C ALA A 184 2.23 4.17 10.02
N TYR A 185 2.20 2.88 9.65
CA TYR A 185 1.13 2.00 10.13
C TYR A 185 1.16 1.82 11.65
N ILE A 186 2.32 1.69 12.32
CA ILE A 186 2.39 1.56 13.78
C ILE A 186 1.77 2.79 14.46
N ASN A 187 2.12 3.99 13.99
CA ASN A 187 1.60 5.22 14.58
C ASN A 187 0.12 5.45 14.28
N HIS A 188 -0.33 5.07 13.09
CA HIS A 188 -1.74 5.15 12.71
C HIS A 188 -2.60 4.20 13.53
N ASP A 189 -2.13 2.98 13.72
CA ASP A 189 -2.86 1.96 14.47
C ASP A 189 -2.97 2.32 15.96
N ILE A 190 -1.94 2.95 16.53
CA ILE A 190 -2.00 3.51 17.90
C ILE A 190 -3.04 4.62 17.97
N ASP A 191 -2.98 5.60 17.08
CA ASP A 191 -3.93 6.72 17.03
C ASP A 191 -5.38 6.24 16.88
N ASP A 192 -5.62 5.30 15.98
CA ASP A 192 -6.95 4.77 15.71
C ASP A 192 -7.44 3.88 16.88
N ALA A 193 -6.54 3.13 17.54
CA ALA A 193 -6.87 2.35 18.73
C ALA A 193 -7.24 3.25 19.93
N ILE A 194 -6.52 4.34 20.15
CA ILE A 194 -6.83 5.33 21.18
C ILE A 194 -8.17 6.00 20.89
N ARG A 195 -8.41 6.42 19.65
CA ARG A 195 -9.68 7.00 19.21
C ARG A 195 -10.86 6.04 19.36
N GLY A 196 -10.63 4.76 19.12
CA GLY A 196 -11.62 3.68 19.30
C GLY A 196 -11.85 3.26 20.74
N GLY A 197 -11.13 3.84 21.71
CA GLY A 197 -11.21 3.46 23.14
C GLY A 197 -10.76 2.00 23.39
N ILE A 198 -9.79 1.53 22.58
CA ILE A 198 -9.19 0.20 22.72
C ILE A 198 -7.87 0.30 23.49
N LEU A 199 -7.19 1.42 23.40
CA LEU A 199 -5.88 1.70 23.98
C LEU A 199 -5.86 3.12 24.54
N GLU A 200 -5.08 3.36 25.59
CA GLU A 200 -4.66 4.68 26.03
C GLU A 200 -3.15 4.84 25.80
N GLU A 201 -2.65 6.08 25.66
CA GLU A 201 -1.21 6.32 25.42
C GLU A 201 -0.36 5.75 26.57
N GLU A 202 -0.89 5.76 27.79
CA GLU A 202 -0.28 5.22 29.01
C GLU A 202 -0.17 3.71 29.03
N ASP A 203 -0.98 2.98 28.26
CA ASP A 203 -0.92 1.52 28.14
C ASP A 203 0.32 1.06 27.38
N ILE A 204 0.88 1.93 26.54
CA ILE A 204 2.13 1.64 25.84
C ILE A 204 3.26 1.54 26.85
N PRO A 205 4.01 0.42 26.90
CA PRO A 205 5.09 0.22 27.86
C PRO A 205 6.06 1.40 27.90
N ARG A 206 6.35 1.86 29.11
CA ARG A 206 7.16 3.06 29.34
C ARG A 206 8.54 3.00 28.67
N GLU A 207 9.13 1.83 28.64
CA GLU A 207 10.43 1.56 28.02
C GLU A 207 10.44 1.90 26.53
N TYR A 208 9.34 1.66 25.80
CA TYR A 208 9.25 2.02 24.38
C TYR A 208 9.01 3.53 24.21
N ARG A 209 8.19 4.13 25.10
CA ARG A 209 7.93 5.58 25.10
C ARG A 209 9.17 6.40 25.41
N GLU A 210 10.03 5.93 26.32
CA GLU A 210 11.30 6.61 26.66
C GLU A 210 12.30 6.61 25.50
N ILE A 211 12.23 5.61 24.59
CA ILE A 211 13.10 5.52 23.42
C ILE A 211 12.50 6.25 22.22
N LEU A 212 11.21 6.00 21.94
CA LEU A 212 10.55 6.45 20.73
C LEU A 212 9.85 7.80 20.87
N GLY A 213 9.35 8.13 22.06
CA GLY A 213 8.58 9.34 22.36
C GLY A 213 7.22 9.03 23.01
N PHE A 214 6.66 10.04 23.68
CA PHE A 214 5.44 9.98 24.47
C PHE A 214 4.19 10.45 23.69
N SER A 215 4.33 10.66 22.40
CA SER A 215 3.24 11.06 21.50
C SER A 215 3.52 10.57 20.08
N THR A 216 2.49 10.46 19.25
CA THR A 216 2.62 10.14 17.81
C THR A 216 3.62 11.06 17.12
N ARG A 217 3.58 12.38 17.42
CA ARG A 217 4.52 13.35 16.87
C ARG A 217 5.96 13.06 17.25
N GLU A 218 6.23 12.77 18.52
CA GLU A 218 7.57 12.45 19.00
C GLU A 218 8.07 11.15 18.43
N ARG A 219 7.24 10.10 18.39
CA ARG A 219 7.58 8.80 17.79
C ARG A 219 7.97 8.93 16.33
N LEU A 220 7.16 9.62 15.53
CA LEU A 220 7.46 9.86 14.12
C LEU A 220 8.78 10.62 13.96
N ASN A 221 8.96 11.70 14.73
CA ASN A 221 10.17 12.51 14.67
C ASN A 221 11.42 11.72 15.04
N THR A 222 11.37 10.93 16.12
CA THR A 222 12.50 10.10 16.57
C THR A 222 12.90 9.09 15.50
N MET A 223 11.94 8.34 14.94
CA MET A 223 12.24 7.31 13.95
C MET A 223 12.75 7.89 12.63
N VAL A 224 12.17 8.99 12.15
CA VAL A 224 12.64 9.67 10.94
C VAL A 224 14.05 10.23 11.12
N HIS A 225 14.32 10.90 12.23
CA HIS A 225 15.66 11.43 12.55
C HIS A 225 16.70 10.32 12.68
N ASP A 226 16.35 9.21 13.33
CA ASP A 226 17.25 8.08 13.53
C ASP A 226 17.65 7.45 12.18
N ILE A 227 16.69 7.23 11.27
CA ILE A 227 16.97 6.73 9.91
C ILE A 227 17.91 7.67 9.18
N ILE A 228 17.65 8.97 9.19
CA ILE A 228 18.47 9.97 8.50
C ILE A 228 19.89 9.96 9.05
N ALA A 229 20.05 9.99 10.38
CA ALA A 229 21.35 10.03 11.04
C ALA A 229 22.19 8.78 10.76
N HIS A 230 21.57 7.59 10.74
CA HIS A 230 22.27 6.33 10.56
C HIS A 230 22.51 5.96 9.09
N SER A 231 21.78 6.58 8.15
CA SER A 231 21.90 6.31 6.71
C SER A 231 22.75 7.35 5.96
N MET A 232 22.99 8.51 6.56
CA MET A 232 23.71 9.61 5.91
C MET A 232 25.07 9.18 5.38
N GLY A 233 25.27 9.32 4.04
CA GLY A 233 26.50 8.98 3.35
C GLY A 233 26.79 7.48 3.21
N LYS A 234 25.83 6.61 3.53
CA LYS A 234 25.98 5.14 3.43
C LYS A 234 25.22 4.58 2.22
N PRO A 235 25.67 3.41 1.69
CA PRO A 235 24.98 2.70 0.61
C PRO A 235 23.82 1.82 1.12
N ASP A 236 23.21 2.18 2.25
CA ASP A 236 22.10 1.46 2.86
C ASP A 236 21.21 2.41 3.67
N ILE A 237 19.96 1.97 3.93
CA ILE A 237 19.00 2.66 4.79
C ILE A 237 18.89 1.89 6.10
N LEU A 238 19.35 2.53 7.19
CA LEU A 238 19.56 1.92 8.49
C LEU A 238 18.84 2.68 9.59
N MET A 239 18.49 1.97 10.65
CA MET A 239 18.11 2.51 11.95
C MET A 239 19.15 2.10 12.99
N SER A 240 19.25 2.82 14.10
CA SER A 240 20.03 2.35 15.25
C SER A 240 19.38 1.08 15.83
N GLU A 241 20.21 0.18 16.34
CA GLU A 241 19.72 -1.06 16.97
C GLU A 241 18.71 -0.77 18.10
N LYS A 242 18.92 0.30 18.86
CA LYS A 242 18.02 0.71 19.95
C LYS A 242 16.64 1.09 19.47
N VAL A 243 16.56 1.95 18.43
CA VAL A 243 15.27 2.43 17.88
C VAL A 243 14.57 1.33 17.11
N GLU A 244 15.31 0.55 16.33
CA GLU A 244 14.75 -0.59 15.59
C GLU A 244 14.14 -1.64 16.52
N ARG A 245 14.84 -2.01 17.60
CA ARG A 245 14.33 -2.93 18.61
C ARG A 245 13.06 -2.38 19.26
N ALA A 246 13.08 -1.13 19.75
CA ALA A 246 11.91 -0.51 20.37
C ALA A 246 10.70 -0.45 19.41
N MET A 247 10.92 -0.18 18.14
CA MET A 247 9.87 -0.21 17.12
C MET A 247 9.31 -1.63 16.92
N GLN A 248 10.15 -2.66 16.89
CA GLN A 248 9.71 -4.05 16.74
C GLN A 248 8.93 -4.53 17.96
N GLU A 249 9.38 -4.18 19.17
CA GLU A 249 8.71 -4.51 20.43
C GLU A 249 7.36 -3.77 20.55
N LEU A 250 7.31 -2.49 20.18
CA LEU A 250 6.05 -1.73 20.11
C LEU A 250 5.06 -2.37 19.13
N ARG A 251 5.53 -2.83 17.98
CA ARG A 251 4.68 -3.57 17.03
C ARG A 251 4.15 -4.87 17.64
N SER A 252 4.99 -5.61 18.36
CA SER A 252 4.58 -6.84 19.03
C SER A 252 3.56 -6.58 20.13
N PHE A 253 3.71 -5.49 20.88
CA PHE A 253 2.73 -5.03 21.85
C PHE A 253 1.38 -4.72 21.18
N MET A 254 1.38 -3.98 20.07
CA MET A 254 0.16 -3.69 19.29
C MET A 254 -0.53 -4.97 18.81
N PHE A 255 0.26 -5.98 18.41
CA PHE A 255 -0.29 -7.27 18.02
C PHE A 255 -1.07 -7.94 19.15
N GLY A 256 -0.53 -7.94 20.35
CA GLY A 256 -1.17 -8.55 21.53
C GLY A 256 -2.36 -7.76 22.08
N SER A 257 -2.28 -6.42 22.06
CA SER A 257 -3.24 -5.56 22.75
C SER A 257 -4.37 -5.06 21.85
N VAL A 258 -4.09 -4.81 20.57
CA VAL A 258 -5.03 -4.17 19.64
C VAL A 258 -5.58 -5.14 18.61
N TYR A 259 -4.70 -5.82 17.86
CA TYR A 259 -5.16 -6.68 16.74
C TYR A 259 -5.82 -7.98 17.18
N THR A 260 -5.67 -8.41 18.44
CA THR A 260 -6.38 -9.57 19.01
C THR A 260 -7.64 -9.18 19.79
N ASN A 261 -7.94 -7.89 19.93
CA ASN A 261 -9.07 -7.40 20.71
C ASN A 261 -10.40 -7.88 20.10
N PRO A 262 -11.31 -8.49 20.88
CA PRO A 262 -12.59 -8.98 20.39
C PRO A 262 -13.47 -7.92 19.73
N LYS A 263 -13.41 -6.65 20.18
CA LYS A 263 -14.15 -5.53 19.56
C LYS A 263 -13.65 -5.27 18.12
N ALA A 264 -12.34 -5.33 17.91
CA ALA A 264 -11.76 -5.16 16.58
C ALA A 264 -12.02 -6.37 15.67
N LYS A 265 -12.03 -7.59 16.24
CA LYS A 265 -12.16 -8.84 15.47
C LYS A 265 -13.59 -9.30 15.20
N GLY A 266 -14.57 -8.81 15.96
CA GLY A 266 -15.96 -9.28 15.83
C GLY A 266 -16.51 -9.13 14.42
N GLU A 267 -16.17 -8.06 13.73
CA GLU A 267 -16.62 -7.78 12.38
C GLU A 267 -15.73 -8.41 11.28
N GLU A 268 -14.46 -8.74 11.57
CA GLU A 268 -13.55 -9.36 10.60
C GLU A 268 -14.08 -10.70 10.08
N LYS A 269 -14.68 -11.53 10.96
CA LYS A 269 -15.23 -12.81 10.53
C LYS A 269 -16.43 -12.65 9.60
N LYS A 270 -17.26 -11.63 9.84
CA LYS A 270 -18.37 -11.32 8.93
C LYS A 270 -17.87 -10.86 7.57
N ALA A 271 -16.84 -10.00 7.54
CA ALA A 271 -16.20 -9.56 6.31
C ALA A 271 -15.59 -10.73 5.53
N GLN A 272 -14.91 -11.67 6.22
CA GLN A 272 -14.38 -12.87 5.58
C GLN A 272 -15.49 -13.72 4.96
N ASN A 273 -16.56 -14.03 5.72
CA ASN A 273 -17.69 -14.83 5.23
C ASN A 273 -18.37 -14.14 4.01
N MET A 274 -18.47 -12.81 4.06
CA MET A 274 -19.01 -12.02 2.94
C MET A 274 -18.18 -12.20 1.67
N LEU A 275 -16.85 -12.09 1.78
CA LEU A 275 -15.96 -12.25 0.62
C LEU A 275 -15.91 -13.71 0.14
N GLU A 276 -16.01 -14.69 1.05
CA GLU A 276 -16.15 -16.11 0.69
C GLU A 276 -17.42 -16.32 -0.16
N GLY A 277 -18.57 -15.79 0.29
CA GLY A 277 -19.81 -15.87 -0.48
C GLY A 277 -19.74 -15.17 -1.83
N LEU A 278 -19.17 -13.97 -1.89
CA LEU A 278 -18.97 -13.27 -3.18
C LEU A 278 -18.04 -14.03 -4.12
N PHE A 279 -16.99 -14.66 -3.58
CA PHE A 279 -16.09 -15.49 -4.38
C PHE A 279 -16.82 -16.69 -4.98
N GLU A 280 -17.57 -17.45 -4.18
CA GLU A 280 -18.36 -18.59 -4.64
C GLU A 280 -19.38 -18.15 -5.71
N HIS A 281 -20.07 -17.03 -5.47
CA HIS A 281 -21.03 -16.49 -6.44
C HIS A 281 -20.39 -16.19 -7.80
N TYR A 282 -19.26 -15.46 -7.84
CA TYR A 282 -18.59 -15.14 -9.11
C TYR A 282 -17.88 -16.33 -9.74
N MET A 283 -17.53 -17.34 -8.96
CA MET A 283 -17.08 -18.61 -9.51
C MET A 283 -18.21 -19.37 -10.22
N ASP A 284 -19.44 -19.27 -9.75
CA ASP A 284 -20.61 -19.93 -10.34
C ASP A 284 -21.24 -19.06 -11.45
N GLN A 285 -21.31 -17.77 -11.27
CA GLN A 285 -21.95 -16.79 -12.17
C GLN A 285 -20.97 -15.68 -12.59
N PRO A 286 -19.96 -15.97 -13.41
CA PRO A 286 -18.94 -15.00 -13.82
C PRO A 286 -19.50 -13.85 -14.67
N GLU A 287 -20.68 -14.02 -15.28
CA GLU A 287 -21.42 -13.01 -16.05
C GLU A 287 -21.83 -11.82 -15.18
N ASP A 288 -21.92 -11.96 -13.86
CA ASP A 288 -22.25 -10.88 -12.92
C ASP A 288 -21.05 -9.97 -12.62
N MET A 289 -19.84 -10.34 -13.08
CA MET A 289 -18.69 -9.44 -13.02
C MET A 289 -18.82 -8.30 -14.04
N SER A 290 -18.08 -7.20 -13.82
CA SER A 290 -18.03 -6.12 -14.80
C SER A 290 -17.41 -6.58 -16.13
N GLU A 291 -17.79 -5.92 -17.23
CA GLU A 291 -17.38 -6.21 -18.60
C GLU A 291 -15.86 -6.41 -18.73
N GLU A 292 -15.06 -5.54 -18.08
CA GLU A 292 -13.61 -5.59 -18.12
C GLU A 292 -13.04 -6.96 -17.63
N TYR A 293 -13.66 -7.59 -16.61
CA TYR A 293 -13.22 -8.88 -16.08
C TYR A 293 -13.82 -10.06 -16.87
N ARG A 294 -15.03 -9.91 -17.42
CA ARG A 294 -15.60 -10.90 -18.36
C ARG A 294 -14.75 -11.03 -19.61
N ASP A 295 -14.33 -9.89 -20.18
CA ASP A 295 -13.39 -9.86 -21.31
C ASP A 295 -12.06 -10.58 -21.02
N MET A 296 -11.56 -10.49 -19.77
CA MET A 296 -10.36 -11.21 -19.38
C MET A 296 -10.57 -12.73 -19.40
N LEU A 297 -11.74 -13.20 -18.97
CA LEU A 297 -12.10 -14.63 -19.03
C LEU A 297 -12.25 -15.11 -20.48
N GLU A 298 -12.93 -14.35 -21.32
CA GLU A 298 -13.13 -14.68 -22.74
C GLU A 298 -11.80 -14.76 -23.50
N LYS A 299 -10.85 -13.90 -23.18
CA LYS A 299 -9.49 -13.93 -23.76
C LYS A 299 -8.65 -15.10 -23.25
N GLY A 300 -9.07 -15.77 -22.17
CA GLY A 300 -8.37 -16.92 -21.61
C GLY A 300 -6.94 -16.62 -21.12
N THR A 301 -6.67 -15.37 -20.73
CA THR A 301 -5.31 -14.94 -20.31
C THR A 301 -4.95 -15.38 -18.90
N ASP A 302 -5.95 -15.68 -18.07
CA ASP A 302 -5.82 -16.14 -16.69
C ASP A 302 -6.89 -17.17 -16.36
N GLU A 303 -6.62 -17.97 -15.33
CA GLU A 303 -7.61 -18.90 -14.77
C GLU A 303 -8.77 -18.12 -14.13
N LYS A 304 -9.98 -18.66 -14.21
CA LYS A 304 -11.20 -18.05 -13.69
C LYS A 304 -11.06 -17.59 -12.24
N GLU A 305 -10.50 -18.44 -11.41
CA GLU A 305 -10.24 -18.16 -9.99
C GLU A 305 -9.40 -16.90 -9.79
N ILE A 306 -8.36 -16.71 -10.60
CA ILE A 306 -7.48 -15.53 -10.55
C ILE A 306 -8.25 -14.27 -10.93
N VAL A 307 -9.07 -14.33 -11.99
CA VAL A 307 -9.89 -13.18 -12.43
C VAL A 307 -10.93 -12.82 -11.39
N VAL A 308 -11.54 -13.80 -10.72
CA VAL A 308 -12.47 -13.56 -9.60
C VAL A 308 -11.77 -12.90 -8.42
N CYS A 309 -10.57 -13.39 -8.05
CA CYS A 309 -9.74 -12.75 -7.03
C CYS A 309 -9.38 -11.31 -7.39
N ASP A 310 -9.02 -11.04 -8.65
CA ASP A 310 -8.73 -9.69 -9.15
C ASP A 310 -9.95 -8.77 -9.02
N TYR A 311 -11.12 -9.27 -9.40
CA TYR A 311 -12.37 -8.50 -9.33
C TYR A 311 -12.72 -8.15 -7.89
N ILE A 312 -12.71 -9.12 -6.98
CA ILE A 312 -13.03 -8.89 -5.56
C ILE A 312 -11.99 -8.00 -4.90
N SER A 313 -10.70 -8.23 -5.14
CA SER A 313 -9.64 -7.38 -4.57
C SER A 313 -9.72 -5.94 -5.05
N GLY A 314 -10.23 -5.71 -6.25
CA GLY A 314 -10.49 -4.39 -6.81
C GLY A 314 -11.67 -3.64 -6.20
N MET A 315 -12.55 -4.28 -5.44
CA MET A 315 -13.70 -3.64 -4.81
C MET A 315 -13.28 -2.69 -3.68
N THR A 316 -14.12 -1.70 -3.41
CA THR A 316 -14.10 -0.96 -2.14
C THR A 316 -14.94 -1.71 -1.09
N ASP A 317 -14.76 -1.39 0.18
CA ASP A 317 -15.55 -2.02 1.26
C ASP A 317 -17.05 -1.84 1.04
N GLN A 318 -17.47 -0.63 0.71
CA GLN A 318 -18.88 -0.32 0.43
C GLN A 318 -19.42 -1.05 -0.80
N TYR A 319 -18.59 -1.19 -1.85
CA TYR A 319 -19.02 -1.89 -3.06
C TYR A 319 -19.15 -3.41 -2.82
N ALA A 320 -18.26 -3.98 -2.00
CA ALA A 320 -18.37 -5.38 -1.61
C ALA A 320 -19.64 -5.64 -0.77
N ILE A 321 -19.96 -4.74 0.19
CA ILE A 321 -21.21 -4.81 0.96
C ILE A 321 -22.42 -4.71 0.02
N TYR A 322 -22.43 -3.72 -0.86
CA TYR A 322 -23.53 -3.52 -1.82
C TYR A 322 -23.77 -4.77 -2.69
N LYS A 323 -22.70 -5.38 -3.21
CA LYS A 323 -22.80 -6.59 -4.02
C LYS A 323 -23.26 -7.81 -3.21
N PHE A 324 -22.82 -7.92 -1.98
CA PHE A 324 -23.31 -8.97 -1.09
C PHE A 324 -24.80 -8.82 -0.79
N GLU A 325 -25.25 -7.62 -0.50
CA GLU A 325 -26.69 -7.34 -0.29
C GLU A 325 -27.50 -7.62 -1.55
N GLU A 326 -26.96 -7.29 -2.71
CA GLU A 326 -27.62 -7.51 -4.01
C GLU A 326 -27.91 -9.00 -4.26
N TYR A 327 -26.96 -9.89 -3.92
CA TYR A 327 -27.05 -11.33 -4.24
C TYR A 327 -27.59 -12.20 -3.09
N PHE A 328 -27.34 -11.80 -1.85
CA PHE A 328 -27.60 -12.67 -0.70
C PHE A 328 -28.70 -12.16 0.24
N VAL A 329 -29.15 -10.93 0.11
CA VAL A 329 -30.21 -10.37 0.95
C VAL A 329 -31.50 -10.24 0.14
N PRO A 330 -32.59 -10.94 0.55
CA PRO A 330 -33.88 -10.84 -0.14
C PRO A 330 -34.40 -9.40 -0.14
N LYS A 331 -34.86 -8.94 -1.31
CA LYS A 331 -35.50 -7.63 -1.44
C LYS A 331 -37.00 -7.77 -1.20
N ALA A 332 -37.61 -6.78 -0.52
CA ALA A 332 -39.06 -6.71 -0.41
C ALA A 332 -39.70 -6.63 -1.79
N TRP A 333 -40.69 -7.45 -2.00
CA TRP A 333 -41.47 -7.37 -3.24
C TRP A 333 -42.29 -6.07 -3.23
N ASN A 334 -42.01 -5.18 -4.16
CA ASN A 334 -42.84 -4.02 -4.38
C ASN A 334 -44.04 -4.47 -5.24
N ALA A 335 -45.22 -4.55 -4.60
CA ALA A 335 -46.46 -4.83 -5.27
C ALA A 335 -46.93 -3.60 -6.08
#